data_83ddd335a0b84d649f82a6ae862782c5
#
_entry.id   83ddd335a0b84d649f82a6ae862782c5
#
_cell.length_a   1.000
_cell.length_b   1.000
_cell.length_c   1.000
_cell.angle_alpha   90.00
_cell.angle_beta   90.00
_cell.angle_gamma   90.00
#
_symmetry.space_group_name_H-M   'P 1'
#
loop_
_entity.id
_entity.type
_entity.pdbx_description
1 polymer ?
#
loop_
_entity_poly.entity_id
_entity_poly.type
_entity_poly.pdbx_seq_one_letter_code
_entity_poly.pdbx_strand_id
1 'polypeptide(L)'
;VCRDDWWPVATRLKKLCEDSGFKADPAVTSDAARILRVPNTHNYKYDPPLRVDFFGLDEPTTVDFDAFSELLGNEPIPVPRKYEPTALGAFKEAMYKNQQGSFQRLLDKTAKGTGCAQIAHIMDNQETVPHDLWRAGLSIANICKDGDEAAHNMSHKHPDYDVSATLRKMEDTGGPQYCSTFERYNPEGCADCPNKGKISTPAV
;
A
#
# COMPACT_ATOMS: atom_id res chain seq x y z
N VAL A 1 -18.01 19.39 3.31
CA VAL A 1 -18.37 18.23 2.46
C VAL A 1 -17.72 17.01 3.06
N CYS A 2 -18.49 15.95 3.36
CA CYS A 2 -17.92 14.70 3.85
C CYS A 2 -17.38 13.86 2.68
N ARG A 3 -16.63 12.79 3.01
CA ARG A 3 -16.05 11.90 1.98
C ARG A 3 -17.12 11.24 1.11
N ASP A 4 -18.23 10.85 1.72
CA ASP A 4 -19.29 10.11 1.03
C ASP A 4 -20.04 11.00 0.03
N ASP A 5 -20.11 12.29 0.28
CA ASP A 5 -20.67 13.27 -0.67
C ASP A 5 -19.66 13.63 -1.76
N TRP A 6 -18.40 13.85 -1.37
CA TRP A 6 -17.34 14.30 -2.28
C TRP A 6 -16.93 13.23 -3.29
N TRP A 7 -16.78 11.98 -2.86
CA TRP A 7 -16.24 10.91 -3.70
C TRP A 7 -17.04 10.62 -4.98
N PRO A 8 -18.39 10.59 -4.95
CA PRO A 8 -19.19 10.46 -6.16
C PRO A 8 -18.94 11.59 -7.16
N VAL A 9 -18.86 12.83 -6.70
CA VAL A 9 -18.65 14.02 -7.54
C VAL A 9 -17.27 13.96 -8.19
N ALA A 10 -16.22 13.69 -7.42
CA ALA A 10 -14.86 13.53 -7.93
C ALA A 10 -14.72 12.39 -8.95
N THR A 11 -15.45 11.29 -8.76
CA THR A 11 -15.45 10.16 -9.70
C THR A 11 -16.15 10.50 -11.01
N ARG A 12 -17.24 11.28 -10.98
CA ARG A 12 -17.90 11.79 -12.21
C ARG A 12 -16.99 12.74 -12.97
N LEU A 13 -16.33 13.67 -12.27
CA LEU A 13 -15.35 14.55 -12.88
C LEU A 13 -14.24 13.76 -13.57
N LYS A 14 -13.69 12.76 -12.90
CA LYS A 14 -12.68 11.87 -13.48
C LYS A 14 -13.19 11.23 -14.77
N LYS A 15 -14.38 10.65 -14.74
CA LYS A 15 -14.99 10.02 -15.92
C LYS A 15 -15.20 11.02 -17.04
N LEU A 16 -15.69 12.22 -16.75
CA LEU A 16 -15.86 13.29 -17.73
C LEU A 16 -14.53 13.66 -18.39
N CYS A 17 -13.45 13.76 -17.62
CA CYS A 17 -12.11 14.01 -18.15
C CYS A 17 -11.65 12.90 -19.10
N GLU A 18 -11.86 11.63 -18.70
CA GLU A 18 -11.52 10.46 -19.51
C GLU A 18 -12.32 10.43 -20.82
N ASP A 19 -13.65 10.59 -20.74
CA ASP A 19 -14.57 10.53 -21.89
C ASP A 19 -14.32 11.70 -22.89
N SER A 20 -13.91 12.86 -22.39
CA SER A 20 -13.58 14.03 -23.24
C SER A 20 -12.16 14.00 -23.79
N GLY A 21 -11.35 12.99 -23.46
CA GLY A 21 -9.95 12.88 -23.88
C GLY A 21 -9.03 13.92 -23.20
N PHE A 22 -9.47 14.53 -22.12
CA PHE A 22 -8.66 15.46 -21.35
C PHE A 22 -7.53 14.71 -20.64
N LYS A 23 -6.28 15.14 -20.86
CA LYS A 23 -5.08 14.49 -20.31
C LYS A 23 -4.85 14.85 -18.84
N ALA A 24 -5.79 14.50 -17.97
CA ALA A 24 -5.61 14.57 -16.52
C ALA A 24 -5.01 13.26 -15.98
N ASP A 25 -4.27 13.34 -14.88
CA ASP A 25 -3.85 12.12 -14.17
C ASP A 25 -5.07 11.48 -13.46
N PRO A 26 -5.54 10.33 -13.93
CA PRO A 26 -6.75 9.71 -13.38
C PRO A 26 -6.59 9.26 -11.92
N ALA A 27 -5.36 9.10 -11.43
CA ALA A 27 -5.10 8.76 -10.02
C ALA A 27 -5.30 9.97 -9.09
N VAL A 28 -5.14 11.20 -9.60
CA VAL A 28 -5.24 12.43 -8.79
C VAL A 28 -6.68 12.91 -8.66
N THR A 29 -7.48 12.78 -9.71
CA THR A 29 -8.79 13.43 -9.82
C THR A 29 -9.80 12.96 -8.76
N SER A 30 -9.69 11.74 -8.24
CA SER A 30 -10.60 11.17 -7.25
C SER A 30 -9.92 10.73 -5.94
N ASP A 31 -8.72 11.22 -5.66
CA ASP A 31 -7.95 10.87 -4.47
C ASP A 31 -7.91 12.07 -3.50
N ALA A 32 -8.71 12.00 -2.44
CA ALA A 32 -8.80 13.06 -1.41
C ALA A 32 -7.52 13.20 -0.56
N ALA A 33 -6.68 12.18 -0.55
CA ALA A 33 -5.44 12.16 0.24
C ALA A 33 -4.21 12.63 -0.56
N ARG A 34 -4.38 12.96 -1.84
CA ARG A 34 -3.27 13.31 -2.70
C ARG A 34 -2.67 14.66 -2.35
N ILE A 35 -1.38 14.67 -2.08
CA ILE A 35 -0.61 15.90 -1.91
C ILE A 35 -0.06 16.30 -3.29
N LEU A 36 -0.40 17.49 -3.73
CA LEU A 36 0.13 18.08 -4.96
C LEU A 36 1.47 18.78 -4.69
N ARG A 37 2.32 18.82 -5.70
CA ARG A 37 3.58 19.57 -5.61
C ARG A 37 3.30 21.06 -5.53
N VAL A 38 4.10 21.75 -4.70
CA VAL A 38 3.98 23.21 -4.55
C VAL A 38 4.42 23.88 -5.84
N PRO A 39 3.63 24.83 -6.40
CA PRO A 39 4.04 25.66 -7.53
C PRO A 39 5.34 26.41 -7.26
N ASN A 40 6.09 26.72 -8.31
CA ASN A 40 7.40 27.37 -8.27
C ASN A 40 8.52 26.57 -7.56
N THR A 41 8.32 25.28 -7.35
CA THR A 41 9.38 24.35 -6.90
C THR A 41 9.90 23.50 -8.06
N HIS A 42 10.80 22.57 -7.79
CA HIS A 42 11.33 21.65 -8.78
C HIS A 42 11.00 20.20 -8.42
N ASN A 43 10.64 19.43 -9.44
CA ASN A 43 10.43 17.99 -9.32
C ASN A 43 11.74 17.25 -9.60
N TYR A 44 12.42 16.83 -8.55
CA TYR A 44 13.71 16.14 -8.58
C TYR A 44 13.63 14.66 -8.98
N LYS A 45 12.44 14.17 -9.35
CA LYS A 45 12.27 12.83 -9.92
C LYS A 45 12.92 12.71 -11.31
N TYR A 46 13.14 13.82 -11.97
CA TYR A 46 13.72 13.90 -13.32
C TYR A 46 15.13 14.51 -13.26
N ASP A 47 15.95 14.18 -14.26
CA ASP A 47 17.27 14.76 -14.47
C ASP A 47 17.35 15.32 -15.92
N PRO A 48 17.45 16.63 -16.13
CA PRO A 48 17.43 17.68 -15.08
C PRO A 48 16.07 17.83 -14.39
N PRO A 49 16.04 18.40 -13.17
CA PRO A 49 14.79 18.61 -12.43
C PRO A 49 13.80 19.48 -13.21
N LEU A 50 12.55 19.05 -13.27
CA LEU A 50 11.49 19.82 -13.96
C LEU A 50 10.85 20.81 -13.00
N ARG A 51 10.69 22.06 -13.48
CA ARG A 51 9.95 23.07 -12.73
C ARG A 51 8.48 22.69 -12.63
N VAL A 52 7.90 22.92 -11.45
CA VAL A 52 6.47 22.78 -11.19
C VAL A 52 5.81 24.13 -11.41
N ASP A 53 5.09 24.27 -12.49
CA ASP A 53 4.36 25.50 -12.82
C ASP A 53 2.86 25.30 -12.57
N PHE A 54 2.19 26.38 -12.23
CA PHE A 54 0.75 26.45 -12.11
C PHE A 54 0.20 27.22 -13.32
N PHE A 55 -0.69 26.55 -14.03
CA PHE A 55 -1.43 27.16 -15.12
C PHE A 55 -2.89 27.25 -14.69
N GLY A 56 -3.36 28.43 -14.39
CA GLY A 56 -4.70 28.63 -13.89
C GLY A 56 -5.16 30.07 -13.98
N LEU A 57 -6.31 30.34 -13.42
CA LEU A 57 -6.82 31.69 -13.30
C LEU A 57 -5.95 32.48 -12.31
N ASP A 58 -5.74 33.76 -12.59
CA ASP A 58 -4.92 34.66 -11.75
C ASP A 58 -5.48 34.76 -10.31
N GLU A 59 -6.78 34.53 -10.16
CA GLU A 59 -7.43 34.43 -8.85
C GLU A 59 -8.11 33.04 -8.69
N PRO A 60 -8.00 32.41 -7.50
CA PRO A 60 -8.68 31.16 -7.22
C PRO A 60 -10.19 31.37 -7.27
N THR A 61 -10.84 30.69 -8.20
CA THR A 61 -12.30 30.67 -8.28
C THR A 61 -12.83 29.57 -7.36
N THR A 62 -13.63 29.96 -6.38
CA THR A 62 -14.38 29.00 -5.58
C THR A 62 -15.68 28.65 -6.29
N VAL A 63 -16.01 27.39 -6.37
CA VAL A 63 -17.25 26.89 -6.92
C VAL A 63 -18.07 26.28 -5.79
N ASP A 64 -19.34 26.61 -5.76
CA ASP A 64 -20.27 25.96 -4.82
C ASP A 64 -20.35 24.48 -5.13
N PHE A 65 -20.28 23.64 -4.09
CA PHE A 65 -20.21 22.19 -4.24
C PHE A 65 -21.49 21.60 -4.83
N ASP A 66 -22.65 22.09 -4.39
CA ASP A 66 -23.94 21.57 -4.84
C ASP A 66 -24.20 21.94 -6.30
N ALA A 67 -23.90 23.18 -6.67
CA ALA A 67 -23.97 23.64 -8.06
C ALA A 67 -22.99 22.85 -8.96
N PHE A 68 -21.79 22.54 -8.48
CA PHE A 68 -20.82 21.73 -9.21
C PHE A 68 -21.27 20.28 -9.35
N SER A 69 -21.86 19.71 -8.30
CA SER A 69 -22.43 18.37 -8.34
C SER A 69 -23.58 18.24 -9.34
N GLU A 70 -24.48 19.23 -9.37
CA GLU A 70 -25.58 19.30 -10.34
C GLU A 70 -25.07 19.39 -11.78
N LEU A 71 -24.05 20.20 -12.03
CA LEU A 71 -23.42 20.34 -13.36
C LEU A 71 -22.85 19.02 -13.89
N LEU A 72 -22.27 18.20 -13.01
CA LEU A 72 -21.72 16.89 -13.35
C LEU A 72 -22.78 15.80 -13.51
N GLY A 73 -24.05 16.10 -13.19
CA GLY A 73 -25.17 15.17 -13.27
C GLY A 73 -25.24 14.17 -12.13
N ASN A 74 -26.40 13.53 -12.00
CA ASN A 74 -26.69 12.57 -10.92
C ASN A 74 -26.68 11.12 -11.41
N GLU A 75 -26.00 10.83 -12.52
CA GLU A 75 -25.93 9.45 -13.01
C GLU A 75 -25.29 8.52 -11.97
N PRO A 76 -25.82 7.30 -11.80
CA PRO A 76 -25.25 6.35 -10.86
C PRO A 76 -23.81 6.03 -11.25
N ILE A 77 -22.90 6.30 -10.33
CA ILE A 77 -21.51 5.86 -10.50
C ILE A 77 -21.48 4.36 -10.22
N PRO A 78 -20.83 3.56 -11.08
CA PRO A 78 -20.55 2.19 -10.74
C PRO A 78 -19.74 2.16 -9.44
N VAL A 79 -20.39 1.86 -8.34
CA VAL A 79 -19.69 1.62 -7.06
C VAL A 79 -18.70 0.50 -7.36
N PRO A 80 -17.39 0.67 -7.07
CA PRO A 80 -16.45 -0.43 -7.17
C PRO A 80 -17.08 -1.60 -6.42
N ARG A 81 -17.36 -2.69 -7.11
CA ARG A 81 -17.92 -3.86 -6.45
C ARG A 81 -16.96 -4.21 -5.34
N LYS A 82 -17.43 -4.18 -4.08
CA LYS A 82 -16.72 -4.82 -2.99
C LYS A 82 -16.33 -6.18 -3.56
N TYR A 83 -15.02 -6.47 -3.57
CA TYR A 83 -14.54 -7.77 -4.00
C TYR A 83 -15.22 -8.82 -3.12
N GLU A 84 -16.27 -9.41 -3.64
CA GLU A 84 -16.81 -10.63 -3.08
C GLU A 84 -15.91 -11.75 -3.58
N PRO A 85 -15.19 -12.43 -2.71
CA PRO A 85 -14.33 -13.53 -3.14
C PRO A 85 -15.21 -14.53 -3.89
N THR A 86 -14.81 -14.86 -5.11
CA THR A 86 -15.44 -15.96 -5.85
C THR A 86 -15.41 -17.21 -4.97
N ALA A 87 -16.32 -18.18 -5.19
CA ALA A 87 -16.30 -19.43 -4.43
C ALA A 87 -14.92 -20.09 -4.43
N LEU A 88 -14.16 -19.97 -5.53
CA LEU A 88 -12.77 -20.41 -5.62
C LEU A 88 -11.82 -19.54 -4.76
N GLY A 89 -12.06 -18.24 -4.66
CA GLY A 89 -11.32 -17.33 -3.81
C GLY A 89 -11.55 -17.62 -2.33
N ALA A 90 -12.83 -17.79 -1.94
CA ALA A 90 -13.20 -18.19 -0.57
C ALA A 90 -12.64 -19.57 -0.19
N PHE A 91 -12.64 -20.53 -1.12
CA PHE A 91 -12.03 -21.85 -0.91
C PHE A 91 -10.52 -21.76 -0.75
N LYS A 92 -9.83 -20.96 -1.58
CA LYS A 92 -8.39 -20.71 -1.42
C LYS A 92 -8.10 -20.03 -0.09
N GLU A 93 -8.88 -19.04 0.31
CA GLU A 93 -8.72 -18.35 1.58
C GLU A 93 -8.94 -19.29 2.77
N ALA A 94 -9.94 -20.17 2.72
CA ALA A 94 -10.17 -21.21 3.73
C ALA A 94 -9.03 -22.23 3.75
N MET A 95 -8.49 -22.64 2.61
CA MET A 95 -7.30 -23.50 2.54
C MET A 95 -6.06 -22.82 3.14
N TYR A 96 -5.84 -21.53 2.84
CA TYR A 96 -4.73 -20.78 3.42
C TYR A 96 -4.88 -20.64 4.95
N LYS A 97 -6.08 -20.34 5.44
CA LYS A 97 -6.34 -20.31 6.91
C LYS A 97 -6.06 -21.65 7.59
N ASN A 98 -6.38 -22.76 6.95
CA ASN A 98 -6.12 -24.10 7.51
C ASN A 98 -4.64 -24.54 7.39
N GLN A 99 -3.86 -23.91 6.52
CA GLN A 99 -2.43 -24.19 6.33
C GLN A 99 -1.52 -23.08 6.89
N GLN A 100 -2.08 -22.14 7.64
CA GLN A 100 -1.32 -21.05 8.24
C GLN A 100 -0.16 -21.55 9.07
N GLY A 101 1.06 -21.25 8.62
CA GLY A 101 2.26 -21.41 9.42
C GLY A 101 2.25 -20.45 10.62
N SER A 102 3.10 -20.70 11.60
CA SER A 102 3.38 -19.75 12.66
C SER A 102 4.55 -18.85 12.23
N PHE A 103 4.44 -17.56 12.50
CA PHE A 103 5.55 -16.62 12.29
C PHE A 103 6.74 -16.97 13.19
N GLN A 104 6.48 -17.45 14.40
CA GLN A 104 7.54 -17.96 15.29
C GLN A 104 8.34 -19.08 14.63
N ARG A 105 7.68 -19.99 13.89
CA ARG A 105 8.38 -21.05 13.16
C ARG A 105 9.28 -20.50 12.05
N LEU A 106 8.88 -19.40 11.42
CA LEU A 106 9.72 -18.70 10.46
C LEU A 106 10.96 -18.11 11.12
N LEU A 107 10.80 -17.49 12.29
CA LEU A 107 11.92 -16.97 13.10
C LEU A 107 12.87 -18.11 13.54
N ASP A 108 12.35 -19.24 13.96
CA ASP A 108 13.15 -20.41 14.35
C ASP A 108 13.99 -20.95 13.18
N LYS A 109 13.42 -21.00 11.97
CA LYS A 109 14.16 -21.36 10.75
C LYS A 109 15.23 -20.31 10.42
N THR A 110 14.91 -19.04 10.62
CA THR A 110 15.83 -17.93 10.35
C THR A 110 17.02 -17.98 11.31
N ALA A 111 16.80 -18.23 12.59
CA ALA A 111 17.85 -18.41 13.59
C ALA A 111 18.78 -19.60 13.29
N LYS A 112 18.27 -20.62 12.59
CA LYS A 112 19.06 -21.78 12.12
C LYS A 112 19.76 -21.55 10.77
N GLY A 113 19.65 -20.34 10.20
CA GLY A 113 20.24 -20.02 8.90
C GLY A 113 19.51 -20.60 7.68
N THR A 114 18.32 -21.19 7.88
CA THR A 114 17.52 -21.80 6.80
C THR A 114 16.27 -20.99 6.44
N GLY A 115 15.97 -19.93 7.18
CA GLY A 115 14.85 -19.04 6.97
C GLY A 115 15.18 -17.80 6.14
N CYS A 116 14.54 -16.68 6.44
CA CYS A 116 14.68 -15.43 5.71
C CYS A 116 15.46 -14.39 6.52
N ALA A 117 16.65 -14.04 6.08
CA ALA A 117 17.48 -13.02 6.74
C ALA A 117 16.82 -11.62 6.77
N GLN A 118 15.96 -11.30 5.80
CA GLN A 118 15.19 -10.06 5.80
C GLN A 118 14.26 -9.94 7.01
N ILE A 119 13.63 -11.03 7.40
CA ILE A 119 12.75 -11.04 8.60
C ILE A 119 13.58 -10.82 9.86
N ALA A 120 14.76 -11.46 9.98
CA ALA A 120 15.68 -11.16 11.08
C ALA A 120 16.09 -9.69 11.08
N HIS A 121 16.49 -9.16 9.91
CA HIS A 121 16.89 -7.76 9.76
C HIS A 121 15.79 -6.78 10.24
N ILE A 122 14.52 -7.03 9.88
CA ILE A 122 13.39 -6.21 10.32
C ILE A 122 13.24 -6.28 11.85
N MET A 123 13.33 -7.49 12.43
CA MET A 123 13.20 -7.69 13.87
C MET A 123 14.31 -7.00 14.66
N ASP A 124 15.54 -7.03 14.15
CA ASP A 124 16.72 -6.51 14.83
C ASP A 124 16.89 -4.99 14.68
N ASN A 125 16.32 -4.41 13.63
CA ASN A 125 16.50 -3.01 13.25
C ASN A 125 15.20 -2.18 13.28
N GLN A 126 14.25 -2.51 14.15
CA GLN A 126 12.92 -1.91 14.19
C GLN A 126 12.91 -0.37 14.22
N GLU A 127 13.90 0.26 14.85
CA GLU A 127 13.98 1.72 14.97
C GLU A 127 14.38 2.42 13.66
N THR A 128 15.05 1.70 12.77
CA THR A 128 15.68 2.28 11.57
C THR A 128 15.26 1.62 10.26
N VAL A 129 14.51 0.53 10.33
CA VAL A 129 14.08 -0.20 9.14
C VAL A 129 13.22 0.70 8.23
N PRO A 130 13.51 0.75 6.91
CA PRO A 130 12.69 1.52 5.98
C PRO A 130 11.23 1.06 5.99
N HIS A 131 10.30 2.01 5.93
CA HIS A 131 8.86 1.74 5.98
C HIS A 131 8.39 0.67 4.99
N ASP A 132 8.90 0.68 3.76
CA ASP A 132 8.49 -0.28 2.73
C ASP A 132 8.97 -1.70 3.03
N LEU A 133 10.17 -1.85 3.60
CA LEU A 133 10.70 -3.15 4.02
C LEU A 133 9.95 -3.69 5.25
N TRP A 134 9.65 -2.82 6.22
CA TRP A 134 8.81 -3.16 7.37
C TRP A 134 7.41 -3.61 6.93
N ARG A 135 6.77 -2.87 6.01
CA ARG A 135 5.46 -3.22 5.47
C ARG A 135 5.48 -4.56 4.72
N ALA A 136 6.57 -4.87 4.02
CA ALA A 136 6.76 -6.19 3.41
C ALA A 136 6.83 -7.29 4.49
N GLY A 137 7.47 -7.04 5.62
CA GLY A 137 7.46 -7.94 6.79
C GLY A 137 6.06 -8.16 7.36
N LEU A 138 5.26 -7.09 7.53
CA LEU A 138 3.88 -7.18 7.97
C LEU A 138 3.02 -8.08 7.07
N SER A 139 3.27 -8.08 5.75
CA SER A 139 2.54 -8.94 4.81
C SER A 139 2.78 -10.43 5.05
N ILE A 140 3.93 -10.79 5.59
CA ILE A 140 4.23 -12.17 5.98
C ILE A 140 3.53 -12.51 7.31
N ALA A 141 3.51 -11.57 8.27
CA ALA A 141 2.78 -11.73 9.51
C ALA A 141 1.27 -11.93 9.27
N ASN A 142 0.68 -11.14 8.35
CA ASN A 142 -0.75 -11.17 8.03
C ASN A 142 -1.29 -12.56 7.65
N ILE A 143 -0.46 -13.42 7.08
CA ILE A 143 -0.86 -14.77 6.68
C ILE A 143 -0.50 -15.84 7.72
N CYS A 144 0.08 -15.47 8.86
CA CYS A 144 0.43 -16.37 9.94
C CYS A 144 -0.68 -16.43 11.01
N LYS A 145 -0.83 -17.58 11.68
CA LYS A 145 -1.83 -17.75 12.74
C LYS A 145 -1.56 -16.91 13.98
N ASP A 146 -0.30 -16.53 14.21
CA ASP A 146 0.21 -15.66 15.27
C ASP A 146 0.59 -14.27 14.71
N GLY A 147 -0.10 -13.83 13.63
CA GLY A 147 0.25 -12.66 12.88
C GLY A 147 0.14 -11.34 13.66
N ASP A 148 -0.90 -11.18 14.47
CA ASP A 148 -1.10 -9.98 15.29
C ASP A 148 0.05 -9.80 16.29
N GLU A 149 0.41 -10.87 16.99
CA GLU A 149 1.55 -10.88 17.92
C GLU A 149 2.86 -10.61 17.18
N ALA A 150 3.05 -11.22 16.01
CA ALA A 150 4.22 -11.02 15.19
C ALA A 150 4.33 -9.56 14.68
N ALA A 151 3.22 -8.96 14.26
CA ALA A 151 3.19 -7.56 13.83
C ALA A 151 3.60 -6.61 14.96
N HIS A 152 3.12 -6.85 16.18
CA HIS A 152 3.55 -6.08 17.35
C HIS A 152 5.01 -6.31 17.69
N ASN A 153 5.46 -7.55 17.69
CA ASN A 153 6.84 -7.91 18.02
C ASN A 153 7.86 -7.31 17.04
N MET A 154 7.51 -7.15 15.76
CA MET A 154 8.41 -6.53 14.79
C MET A 154 8.32 -5.00 14.70
N SER A 155 7.40 -4.39 15.44
CA SER A 155 7.09 -2.95 15.29
C SER A 155 7.26 -2.14 16.56
N HIS A 156 7.26 -2.75 17.75
CA HIS A 156 7.11 -2.03 19.04
C HIS A 156 8.26 -1.07 19.36
N LYS A 157 9.41 -1.18 18.72
CA LYS A 157 10.53 -0.25 18.86
C LYS A 157 10.56 0.82 17.76
N HIS A 158 9.67 0.74 16.76
CA HIS A 158 9.63 1.75 15.72
C HIS A 158 9.13 3.09 16.28
N PRO A 159 9.75 4.26 15.89
CA PRO A 159 9.38 5.57 16.42
C PRO A 159 7.89 5.90 16.25
N ASP A 160 7.29 5.48 15.15
CA ASP A 160 5.88 5.72 14.81
C ASP A 160 4.96 4.54 15.19
N TYR A 161 5.38 3.71 16.15
CA TYR A 161 4.60 2.56 16.55
C TYR A 161 3.28 2.96 17.23
N ASP A 162 2.19 2.50 16.66
CA ASP A 162 0.85 2.51 17.25
C ASP A 162 0.17 1.17 16.98
N VAL A 163 -0.43 0.60 18.02
CA VAL A 163 -1.07 -0.72 17.97
C VAL A 163 -2.11 -0.81 16.86
N SER A 164 -3.04 0.14 16.85
CA SER A 164 -4.17 0.14 15.91
C SER A 164 -3.73 0.44 14.47
N ALA A 165 -2.75 1.34 14.32
CA ALA A 165 -2.20 1.68 13.02
C ALA A 165 -1.39 0.52 12.43
N THR A 166 -0.64 -0.22 13.26
CA THR A 166 0.14 -1.39 12.84
C THR A 166 -0.77 -2.49 12.32
N LEU A 167 -1.84 -2.83 13.05
CA LEU A 167 -2.80 -3.85 12.62
C LEU A 167 -3.51 -3.45 11.33
N ARG A 168 -3.98 -2.21 11.21
CA ARG A 168 -4.58 -1.72 9.95
C ARG A 168 -3.61 -1.79 8.78
N LYS A 169 -2.35 -1.40 8.97
CA LYS A 169 -1.33 -1.49 7.92
C LYS A 169 -1.02 -2.94 7.53
N MET A 170 -1.08 -3.87 8.49
CA MET A 170 -0.96 -5.31 8.21
C MET A 170 -2.14 -5.82 7.38
N GLU A 171 -3.36 -5.52 7.77
CA GLU A 171 -4.58 -5.87 7.02
C GLU A 171 -4.56 -5.32 5.58
N ASP A 172 -4.07 -4.09 5.40
CA ASP A 172 -3.95 -3.41 4.10
C ASP A 172 -2.84 -4.00 3.20
N THR A 173 -2.05 -4.96 3.66
CA THR A 173 -0.97 -5.55 2.84
C THR A 173 -1.47 -6.49 1.73
N GLY A 174 -2.69 -7.01 1.85
CA GLY A 174 -3.22 -8.04 0.96
C GLY A 174 -2.56 -9.40 1.19
N GLY A 175 -1.89 -9.92 0.20
CA GLY A 175 -1.15 -11.20 0.30
C GLY A 175 0.33 -11.03 0.67
N PRO A 176 1.03 -12.15 0.90
CA PRO A 176 2.45 -12.12 1.24
C PRO A 176 3.29 -11.55 0.11
N GLN A 177 4.20 -10.65 0.43
CA GLN A 177 5.13 -10.07 -0.53
C GLN A 177 6.12 -11.11 -1.05
N TYR A 178 6.55 -10.93 -2.30
CA TYR A 178 7.51 -11.81 -2.96
C TYR A 178 8.95 -11.54 -2.50
N CYS A 179 9.80 -12.54 -2.59
CA CYS A 179 11.24 -12.42 -2.33
C CYS A 179 11.88 -11.28 -3.14
N SER A 180 11.46 -11.06 -4.38
CA SER A 180 11.92 -9.94 -5.22
C SER A 180 11.59 -8.56 -4.66
N THR A 181 10.51 -8.43 -3.89
CA THR A 181 10.17 -7.18 -3.19
C THR A 181 11.14 -6.91 -2.06
N PHE A 182 11.45 -7.91 -1.24
CA PHE A 182 12.44 -7.82 -0.17
C PHE A 182 13.83 -7.50 -0.72
N GLU A 183 14.26 -8.20 -1.78
CA GLU A 183 15.54 -7.97 -2.43
C GLU A 183 15.65 -6.55 -3.01
N ARG A 184 14.57 -5.99 -3.55
CA ARG A 184 14.55 -4.61 -4.06
C ARG A 184 14.75 -3.58 -2.95
N TYR A 185 14.17 -3.80 -1.76
CA TYR A 185 14.27 -2.86 -0.64
C TYR A 185 15.55 -3.03 0.17
N ASN A 186 16.08 -4.23 0.26
CA ASN A 186 17.33 -4.53 0.94
C ASN A 186 18.09 -5.66 0.22
N PRO A 187 18.85 -5.35 -0.84
CA PRO A 187 19.58 -6.35 -1.64
C PRO A 187 20.56 -7.18 -0.82
N GLU A 188 21.25 -6.55 0.15
CA GLU A 188 22.26 -7.19 0.98
C GLU A 188 21.70 -8.35 1.80
N GLY A 189 20.49 -8.19 2.34
CA GLY A 189 19.81 -9.24 3.10
C GLY A 189 19.39 -10.47 2.27
N CYS A 190 19.50 -10.40 0.93
CA CYS A 190 19.22 -11.51 0.03
C CYS A 190 20.47 -12.05 -0.68
N ALA A 191 21.66 -11.48 -0.47
CA ALA A 191 22.88 -11.86 -1.19
C ALA A 191 23.22 -13.35 -0.97
N ASP A 192 23.24 -13.80 0.27
CA ASP A 192 23.61 -15.17 0.66
C ASP A 192 22.39 -16.03 1.04
N CYS A 193 21.21 -15.71 0.52
CA CYS A 193 19.97 -16.41 0.87
C CYS A 193 19.99 -17.87 0.36
N PRO A 194 19.90 -18.89 1.24
CA PRO A 194 19.92 -20.30 0.85
C PRO A 194 18.71 -20.72 0.03
N ASN A 195 17.66 -19.90 0.04
CA ASN A 195 16.39 -20.14 -0.65
C ASN A 195 16.25 -19.30 -1.94
N LYS A 196 17.28 -18.53 -2.31
CA LYS A 196 17.25 -17.66 -3.50
C LYS A 196 16.96 -18.47 -4.77
N GLY A 197 15.91 -18.07 -5.51
CA GLY A 197 15.46 -18.75 -6.71
C GLY A 197 14.71 -20.08 -6.48
N LYS A 198 14.57 -20.55 -5.24
CA LYS A 198 13.84 -21.78 -4.90
C LYS A 198 12.43 -21.53 -4.40
N ILE A 199 12.19 -20.37 -3.80
CA ILE A 199 10.90 -19.96 -3.27
C ILE A 199 10.53 -18.59 -3.83
N SER A 200 9.23 -18.28 -3.89
CA SER A 200 8.73 -17.01 -4.37
C SER A 200 8.45 -16.01 -3.24
N THR A 201 8.25 -16.50 -2.02
CA THR A 201 7.95 -15.70 -0.83
C THR A 201 8.56 -16.31 0.42
N PRO A 202 8.95 -15.52 1.43
CA PRO A 202 9.43 -16.02 2.73
C PRO A 202 8.41 -16.82 3.52
N ALA A 203 7.15 -16.79 3.13
CA ALA A 203 6.03 -17.41 3.84
C ALA A 203 5.95 -18.95 3.71
N VAL A 204 6.89 -19.60 3.03
CA VAL A 204 6.90 -21.06 2.76
C VAL A 204 7.84 -21.81 3.69
#